data_e8eaabc16125d9ac77949887359eb6a0
#
_entry.id   e8eaabc16125d9ac77949887359eb6a0
#
_cell.length_a   1.000
_cell.length_b   1.000
_cell.length_c   1.000
_cell.angle_alpha   90.00
_cell.angle_beta   90.00
_cell.angle_gamma   90.00
#
_symmetry.space_group_name_H-M   'P 1'
#
loop_
_entity.id
_entity.type
_entity.pdbx_description
1 polymer ?
#
loop_
_entity_poly.entity_id
_entity_poly.type
_entity_poly.pdbx_seq_one_letter_code
_entity_poly.pdbx_strand_id
1 'polypeptide(L)'
;MKQKLMFFVICFSAWSPAILPIRLFAQSAVNRDSVLVAAREIIRETTFCGLVTVDSTGQPQVRTMNPFPLKEDFIIWFATARLSRKVREIRNNPRVSVYYANHSAAKGYVNISGTATIIDDQNLLIEMQRAYWKNIPDWQNNFVLIKIVPGTIEVVNYKHGLTNETKTLRAPIVVF
;
A
#
# COMPACT_ATOMS: atom_id res chain seq x y z
N MET A 1 90.59 -26.66 10.53
CA MET A 1 89.41 -25.80 10.66
C MET A 1 88.44 -26.19 9.56
N LYS A 2 87.33 -26.88 9.93
CA LYS A 2 86.27 -27.30 9.04
C LYS A 2 84.98 -26.59 9.38
N GLN A 3 84.55 -25.60 8.59
CA GLN A 3 83.31 -24.91 8.72
C GLN A 3 82.16 -25.84 8.28
N LYS A 4 81.20 -26.10 9.16
CA LYS A 4 79.95 -26.78 8.83
C LYS A 4 78.91 -25.75 8.37
N LEU A 5 78.52 -25.87 7.11
CA LEU A 5 77.48 -25.08 6.49
C LEU A 5 76.10 -25.71 6.88
N MET A 6 75.31 -24.98 7.64
CA MET A 6 74.00 -25.41 8.09
C MET A 6 72.95 -24.86 7.13
N PHE A 7 72.33 -25.77 6.35
CA PHE A 7 71.20 -25.41 5.46
C PHE A 7 69.93 -25.27 6.29
N PHE A 8 69.34 -24.08 6.32
CA PHE A 8 68.04 -23.83 6.85
C PHE A 8 67.02 -24.08 5.71
N VAL A 9 66.18 -25.13 5.85
CA VAL A 9 65.03 -25.38 5.00
C VAL A 9 63.86 -24.60 5.55
N ILE A 10 63.46 -23.50 4.85
CA ILE A 10 62.26 -22.76 5.16
C ILE A 10 61.07 -23.45 4.49
N CYS A 11 60.24 -24.15 5.27
CA CYS A 11 58.95 -24.66 4.81
C CYS A 11 57.96 -23.50 4.69
N PHE A 12 57.68 -23.08 3.44
CA PHE A 12 56.56 -22.17 3.13
C PHE A 12 55.26 -22.98 3.18
N SER A 13 54.52 -22.90 4.30
CA SER A 13 53.15 -23.40 4.36
C SER A 13 52.25 -22.43 3.57
N ALA A 14 51.78 -22.86 2.40
CA ALA A 14 50.81 -22.16 1.60
C ALA A 14 49.46 -22.18 2.34
N TRP A 15 49.12 -21.04 2.97
CA TRP A 15 47.81 -20.83 3.55
C TRP A 15 46.84 -20.44 2.45
N SER A 16 46.11 -21.45 1.92
CA SER A 16 45.03 -21.23 0.94
C SER A 16 43.80 -20.67 1.70
N PRO A 17 43.33 -19.46 1.38
CA PRO A 17 42.08 -19.00 1.98
C PRO A 17 40.93 -19.82 1.40
N ALA A 18 40.25 -20.58 2.24
CA ALA A 18 39.00 -21.24 1.89
C ALA A 18 37.94 -20.17 1.55
N ILE A 19 37.69 -19.99 0.26
CA ILE A 19 36.58 -19.15 -0.24
C ILE A 19 35.31 -19.93 0.10
N LEU A 20 34.70 -19.60 1.24
CA LEU A 20 33.34 -20.04 1.56
C LEU A 20 32.38 -19.46 0.52
N PRO A 21 31.52 -20.25 -0.15
CA PRO A 21 30.55 -19.73 -1.07
C PRO A 21 29.58 -18.86 -0.26
N ILE A 22 29.63 -17.55 -0.48
CA ILE A 22 28.59 -16.64 -0.02
C ILE A 22 27.31 -17.09 -0.75
N ARG A 23 26.48 -17.89 -0.07
CA ARG A 23 25.11 -18.12 -0.54
C ARG A 23 24.38 -16.79 -0.45
N LEU A 24 24.35 -16.07 -1.57
CA LEU A 24 23.41 -15.00 -1.78
C LEU A 24 22.03 -15.65 -1.76
N PHE A 25 21.37 -15.59 -0.60
CA PHE A 25 19.93 -15.81 -0.54
C PHE A 25 19.33 -14.67 -1.34
N ALA A 26 19.10 -14.92 -2.63
CA ALA A 26 18.22 -14.08 -3.42
C ALA A 26 16.87 -14.16 -2.74
N GLN A 27 16.57 -13.16 -1.91
CA GLN A 27 15.25 -12.93 -1.38
C GLN A 27 14.37 -12.74 -2.61
N SER A 28 13.51 -13.72 -2.90
CA SER A 28 12.57 -13.69 -4.00
C SER A 28 11.82 -12.38 -3.87
N ALA A 29 12.14 -11.39 -4.71
CA ALA A 29 11.41 -10.16 -4.76
C ALA A 29 9.95 -10.54 -5.02
N VAL A 30 9.07 -10.22 -4.07
CA VAL A 30 7.64 -10.53 -4.19
C VAL A 30 7.17 -9.92 -5.50
N ASN A 31 6.63 -10.75 -6.38
CA ASN A 31 6.21 -10.31 -7.71
C ASN A 31 5.11 -9.23 -7.55
N ARG A 32 5.33 -8.06 -8.16
CA ARG A 32 4.39 -6.93 -8.18
C ARG A 32 2.96 -7.36 -8.52
N ASP A 33 2.80 -8.16 -9.59
CA ASP A 33 1.48 -8.58 -10.06
C ASP A 33 0.77 -9.48 -9.04
N SER A 34 1.51 -10.37 -8.37
CA SER A 34 0.96 -11.21 -7.30
C SER A 34 0.45 -10.37 -6.12
N VAL A 35 1.17 -9.29 -5.75
CA VAL A 35 0.73 -8.36 -4.70
C VAL A 35 -0.55 -7.64 -5.12
N LEU A 36 -0.64 -7.16 -6.36
CA LEU A 36 -1.82 -6.46 -6.87
C LEU A 36 -3.04 -7.37 -6.98
N VAL A 37 -2.85 -8.64 -7.39
CA VAL A 37 -3.92 -9.66 -7.41
C VAL A 37 -4.46 -9.91 -6.00
N ALA A 38 -3.56 -10.10 -5.03
CA ALA A 38 -3.92 -10.32 -3.63
C ALA A 38 -4.62 -9.11 -2.99
N ALA A 39 -4.21 -7.88 -3.38
CA ALA A 39 -4.88 -6.65 -2.97
C ALA A 39 -6.32 -6.59 -3.48
N ARG A 40 -6.53 -6.88 -4.79
CA ARG A 40 -7.85 -6.87 -5.40
C ARG A 40 -8.81 -7.83 -4.75
N GLU A 41 -8.34 -8.99 -4.33
CA GLU A 41 -9.17 -9.99 -3.64
C GLU A 41 -9.76 -9.40 -2.35
N ILE A 42 -8.93 -8.83 -1.47
CA ILE A 42 -9.39 -8.23 -0.22
C ILE A 42 -10.34 -7.04 -0.49
N ILE A 43 -9.99 -6.17 -1.44
CA ILE A 43 -10.80 -5.00 -1.78
C ILE A 43 -12.19 -5.41 -2.29
N ARG A 44 -12.27 -6.43 -3.17
CA ARG A 44 -13.55 -6.91 -3.72
C ARG A 44 -14.46 -7.56 -2.68
N GLU A 45 -13.89 -8.18 -1.66
CA GLU A 45 -14.63 -8.78 -0.55
C GLU A 45 -15.10 -7.76 0.50
N THR A 46 -14.62 -6.51 0.40
CA THR A 46 -14.84 -5.47 1.42
C THR A 46 -15.77 -4.39 0.87
N THR A 47 -17.02 -4.33 1.38
CA THR A 47 -18.02 -3.34 0.94
C THR A 47 -17.67 -1.92 1.39
N PHE A 48 -17.06 -1.79 2.56
CA PHE A 48 -16.70 -0.50 3.17
C PHE A 48 -15.21 -0.48 3.50
N CYS A 49 -14.62 0.72 3.50
CA CYS A 49 -13.21 0.93 3.84
C CYS A 49 -13.05 2.09 4.82
N GLY A 50 -11.90 2.17 5.47
CA GLY A 50 -11.50 3.33 6.26
C GLY A 50 -10.80 4.36 5.36
N LEU A 51 -11.28 5.60 5.32
CA LEU A 51 -10.55 6.72 4.74
C LEU A 51 -9.87 7.51 5.85
N VAL A 52 -8.57 7.65 5.77
CA VAL A 52 -7.75 8.47 6.69
C VAL A 52 -7.38 9.77 5.99
N THR A 53 -7.66 10.88 6.63
CA THR A 53 -7.25 12.25 6.24
C THR A 53 -6.55 12.90 7.43
N VAL A 54 -5.92 14.04 7.22
CA VAL A 54 -5.24 14.80 8.28
C VAL A 54 -5.96 16.14 8.46
N ASP A 55 -6.31 16.49 9.69
CA ASP A 55 -6.95 17.77 9.99
C ASP A 55 -5.94 18.93 10.06
N SER A 56 -6.44 20.14 10.33
CA SER A 56 -5.62 21.36 10.38
C SER A 56 -4.58 21.37 11.52
N THR A 57 -4.72 20.48 12.50
CA THR A 57 -3.76 20.35 13.61
C THR A 57 -2.71 19.26 13.35
N GLY A 58 -2.80 18.54 12.22
CA GLY A 58 -1.95 17.40 11.90
C GLY A 58 -2.48 16.07 12.46
N GLN A 59 -3.65 16.07 13.09
CA GLN A 59 -4.23 14.85 13.68
C GLN A 59 -4.87 13.98 12.59
N PRO A 60 -4.50 12.68 12.48
CA PRO A 60 -5.19 11.73 11.60
C PRO A 60 -6.66 11.54 12.03
N GLN A 61 -7.54 11.54 11.04
CA GLN A 61 -8.97 11.35 11.17
C GLN A 61 -9.42 10.18 10.31
N VAL A 62 -10.05 9.15 10.90
CA VAL A 62 -10.54 7.98 10.16
C VAL A 62 -12.08 7.96 10.15
N ARG A 63 -12.65 7.51 9.03
CA ARG A 63 -14.10 7.26 8.91
C ARG A 63 -14.37 6.16 7.90
N THR A 64 -15.49 5.47 8.10
CA THR A 64 -16.00 4.48 7.15
C THR A 64 -16.52 5.17 5.90
N MET A 65 -16.12 4.65 4.75
CA MET A 65 -16.55 5.10 3.43
C MET A 65 -17.03 3.92 2.58
N ASN A 66 -17.95 4.21 1.65
CA ASN A 66 -18.42 3.28 0.64
C ASN A 66 -17.77 3.66 -0.71
N PRO A 67 -16.68 2.99 -1.14
CA PRO A 67 -16.01 3.30 -2.38
C PRO A 67 -16.85 2.93 -3.60
N PHE A 68 -16.60 3.55 -4.75
CA PHE A 68 -17.04 3.01 -6.03
C PHE A 68 -16.27 1.71 -6.34
N PRO A 69 -16.81 0.83 -7.21
CA PRO A 69 -16.10 -0.38 -7.62
C PRO A 69 -14.71 -0.06 -8.16
N LEU A 70 -13.71 -0.80 -7.67
CA LEU A 70 -12.31 -0.60 -8.07
C LEU A 70 -12.11 -1.00 -9.53
N LYS A 71 -11.47 -0.12 -10.30
CA LYS A 71 -11.00 -0.38 -11.67
C LYS A 71 -9.56 -0.93 -11.68
N GLU A 72 -9.02 -1.22 -12.88
CA GLU A 72 -7.69 -1.84 -13.01
C GLU A 72 -6.52 -0.94 -12.56
N ASP A 73 -6.71 0.38 -12.57
CA ASP A 73 -5.71 1.40 -12.22
C ASP A 73 -5.53 1.65 -10.72
N PHE A 74 -6.30 0.97 -9.86
CA PHE A 74 -6.35 1.20 -8.42
C PHE A 74 -6.73 2.63 -7.98
N ILE A 75 -7.25 3.46 -8.88
CA ILE A 75 -7.83 4.76 -8.53
C ILE A 75 -9.10 4.51 -7.73
N ILE A 76 -9.17 5.11 -6.54
CA ILE A 76 -10.32 4.98 -5.65
C ILE A 76 -11.21 6.22 -5.77
N TRP A 77 -12.51 5.99 -5.88
CA TRP A 77 -13.49 7.05 -5.95
C TRP A 77 -14.49 6.95 -4.81
N PHE A 78 -14.84 8.11 -4.26
CA PHE A 78 -15.94 8.27 -3.30
C PHE A 78 -16.83 9.43 -3.72
N ALA A 79 -18.10 9.38 -3.32
CA ALA A 79 -18.96 10.53 -3.27
C ALA A 79 -19.18 10.95 -1.80
N THR A 80 -19.29 12.24 -1.55
CA THR A 80 -19.51 12.76 -0.20
C THR A 80 -20.17 14.14 -0.22
N ALA A 81 -20.75 14.54 0.91
CA ALA A 81 -21.30 15.87 1.05
C ALA A 81 -20.20 16.94 0.90
N ARG A 82 -20.45 17.93 0.07
CA ARG A 82 -19.56 19.06 -0.30
C ARG A 82 -18.99 19.79 0.93
N LEU A 83 -19.81 20.00 1.95
CA LEU A 83 -19.43 20.71 3.18
C LEU A 83 -18.86 19.80 4.27
N SER A 84 -18.63 18.53 3.98
CA SER A 84 -18.11 17.60 4.98
C SER A 84 -16.69 17.96 5.44
N ARG A 85 -16.37 17.59 6.69
CA ARG A 85 -15.05 17.82 7.30
C ARG A 85 -13.92 17.26 6.42
N LYS A 86 -14.07 16.04 5.90
CA LYS A 86 -13.07 15.38 5.06
C LYS A 86 -12.76 16.16 3.78
N VAL A 87 -13.72 16.85 3.18
CA VAL A 87 -13.50 17.71 2.00
C VAL A 87 -12.57 18.87 2.34
N ARG A 88 -12.76 19.52 3.50
CA ARG A 88 -11.87 20.58 3.98
C ARG A 88 -10.48 20.04 4.31
N GLU A 89 -10.39 18.89 4.97
CA GLU A 89 -9.14 18.23 5.31
C GLU A 89 -8.33 17.92 4.05
N ILE A 90 -8.94 17.32 3.03
CA ILE A 90 -8.29 16.97 1.76
C ILE A 90 -7.83 18.23 0.98
N ARG A 91 -8.62 19.31 0.99
CA ARG A 91 -8.19 20.57 0.36
C ARG A 91 -6.96 21.17 1.03
N ASN A 92 -6.82 21.01 2.34
CA ASN A 92 -5.66 21.51 3.09
C ASN A 92 -4.47 20.54 3.01
N ASN A 93 -4.70 19.25 3.05
CA ASN A 93 -3.67 18.21 2.94
C ASN A 93 -4.20 17.04 2.09
N PRO A 94 -3.78 16.93 0.83
CA PRO A 94 -4.31 15.91 -0.08
C PRO A 94 -3.76 14.50 0.19
N ARG A 95 -2.79 14.33 1.08
CA ARG A 95 -2.25 13.00 1.45
C ARG A 95 -3.26 12.23 2.27
N VAL A 96 -3.62 11.04 1.80
CA VAL A 96 -4.62 10.18 2.42
C VAL A 96 -4.16 8.73 2.44
N SER A 97 -4.81 7.93 3.30
CA SER A 97 -4.73 6.47 3.24
C SER A 97 -6.13 5.89 3.18
N VAL A 98 -6.27 4.77 2.43
CA VAL A 98 -7.51 3.99 2.37
C VAL A 98 -7.20 2.58 2.83
N TYR A 99 -7.90 2.15 3.87
CA TYR A 99 -7.68 0.87 4.53
C TYR A 99 -8.85 -0.08 4.30
N TYR A 100 -8.55 -1.24 3.73
CA TYR A 100 -9.48 -2.33 3.50
C TYR A 100 -9.11 -3.53 4.35
N ALA A 101 -10.05 -4.07 5.11
CA ALA A 101 -9.86 -5.30 5.85
C ALA A 101 -11.21 -5.98 6.12
N ASN A 102 -11.24 -7.30 5.96
CA ASN A 102 -12.33 -8.13 6.46
C ASN A 102 -11.92 -8.68 7.84
N HIS A 103 -12.22 -7.93 8.88
CA HIS A 103 -11.81 -8.26 10.25
C HIS A 103 -12.42 -9.57 10.76
N SER A 104 -13.62 -9.95 10.30
CA SER A 104 -14.27 -11.21 10.73
C SER A 104 -13.60 -12.45 10.16
N ALA A 105 -12.98 -12.34 8.98
CA ALA A 105 -12.34 -13.46 8.30
C ALA A 105 -10.82 -13.54 8.54
N ALA A 106 -10.22 -12.53 9.19
CA ALA A 106 -8.77 -12.42 9.46
C ALA A 106 -7.87 -12.73 8.25
N LYS A 107 -8.31 -12.35 7.03
CA LYS A 107 -7.59 -12.67 5.78
C LYS A 107 -6.34 -11.82 5.56
N GLY A 108 -6.24 -10.70 6.24
CA GLY A 108 -5.22 -9.69 6.06
C GLY A 108 -5.82 -8.29 5.81
N TYR A 109 -5.04 -7.41 5.20
CA TYR A 109 -5.46 -6.03 4.90
C TYR A 109 -4.78 -5.49 3.64
N VAL A 110 -5.36 -4.41 3.11
CA VAL A 110 -4.75 -3.55 2.09
C VAL A 110 -4.77 -2.12 2.59
N ASN A 111 -3.61 -1.47 2.58
CA ASN A 111 -3.48 -0.04 2.85
C ASN A 111 -2.98 0.66 1.59
N ILE A 112 -3.79 1.57 1.05
CA ILE A 112 -3.45 2.37 -0.13
C ILE A 112 -3.16 3.79 0.32
N SER A 113 -1.90 4.21 0.28
CA SER A 113 -1.50 5.60 0.50
C SER A 113 -1.41 6.32 -0.84
N GLY A 114 -1.96 7.53 -0.91
CA GLY A 114 -2.03 8.26 -2.17
C GLY A 114 -2.42 9.72 -2.00
N THR A 115 -2.71 10.35 -3.14
CA THR A 115 -3.10 11.75 -3.22
C THR A 115 -4.57 11.87 -3.62
N ALA A 116 -5.35 12.57 -2.81
CA ALA A 116 -6.78 12.82 -3.02
C ALA A 116 -6.99 14.17 -3.72
N THR A 117 -7.95 14.20 -4.65
CA THR A 117 -8.43 15.43 -5.30
C THR A 117 -9.94 15.51 -5.15
N ILE A 118 -10.44 16.69 -4.81
CA ILE A 118 -11.88 16.97 -4.81
C ILE A 118 -12.30 17.37 -6.22
N ILE A 119 -13.19 16.58 -6.81
CA ILE A 119 -13.75 16.82 -8.15
C ILE A 119 -15.17 17.35 -7.97
N ASP A 120 -15.35 18.60 -8.37
CA ASP A 120 -16.62 19.30 -8.36
C ASP A 120 -17.12 19.50 -9.79
N ASP A 121 -17.44 18.37 -10.43
CA ASP A 121 -17.94 18.29 -11.80
C ASP A 121 -19.31 17.62 -11.78
N GLN A 122 -20.34 18.37 -12.11
CA GLN A 122 -21.71 17.88 -12.09
C GLN A 122 -21.98 16.80 -13.16
N ASN A 123 -21.36 16.89 -14.32
CA ASN A 123 -21.56 15.89 -15.38
C ASN A 123 -20.97 14.55 -14.94
N LEU A 124 -19.75 14.56 -14.42
CA LEU A 124 -19.11 13.35 -13.89
C LEU A 124 -19.87 12.80 -12.67
N LEU A 125 -20.39 13.67 -11.81
CA LEU A 125 -21.18 13.26 -10.64
C LEU A 125 -22.49 12.55 -11.09
N ILE A 126 -23.16 13.05 -12.12
CA ILE A 126 -24.35 12.45 -12.71
C ILE A 126 -24.01 11.09 -13.37
N GLU A 127 -22.92 11.02 -14.12
CA GLU A 127 -22.44 9.76 -14.73
C GLU A 127 -22.16 8.68 -13.67
N MET A 128 -21.56 9.08 -12.55
CA MET A 128 -21.21 8.17 -11.46
C MET A 128 -22.33 8.00 -10.42
N GLN A 129 -23.55 8.49 -10.68
CA GLN A 129 -24.62 8.42 -9.68
C GLN A 129 -24.95 6.99 -9.27
N ARG A 130 -25.27 6.81 -8.00
CA ARG A 130 -25.77 5.53 -7.45
C ARG A 130 -27.29 5.56 -7.36
N ALA A 131 -27.93 4.42 -7.57
CA ALA A 131 -29.39 4.30 -7.60
C ALA A 131 -30.07 4.94 -6.37
N TYR A 132 -29.51 4.78 -5.18
CA TYR A 132 -30.08 5.30 -3.92
C TYR A 132 -29.99 6.83 -3.79
N TRP A 133 -29.16 7.54 -4.59
CA TRP A 133 -29.06 9.00 -4.54
C TRP A 133 -30.35 9.68 -5.00
N LYS A 134 -31.16 9.03 -5.81
CA LYS A 134 -32.48 9.53 -6.22
C LYS A 134 -33.37 9.88 -5.04
N ASN A 135 -33.14 9.25 -3.88
CA ASN A 135 -33.90 9.48 -2.67
C ASN A 135 -33.29 10.59 -1.77
N ILE A 136 -32.16 11.19 -2.19
CA ILE A 136 -31.50 12.26 -1.45
C ILE A 136 -31.84 13.59 -2.11
N PRO A 137 -32.56 14.51 -1.42
CA PRO A 137 -32.88 15.80 -2.00
C PRO A 137 -31.62 16.57 -2.40
N ASP A 138 -31.67 17.18 -3.58
CA ASP A 138 -30.65 18.12 -4.08
C ASP A 138 -29.21 17.57 -4.05
N TRP A 139 -29.05 16.24 -4.25
CA TRP A 139 -27.72 15.58 -4.18
C TRP A 139 -26.76 16.15 -5.21
N GLN A 140 -27.23 16.61 -6.39
CA GLN A 140 -26.39 17.19 -7.45
C GLN A 140 -25.63 18.42 -6.96
N ASN A 141 -26.27 19.26 -6.14
CA ASN A 141 -25.63 20.45 -5.58
C ASN A 141 -24.87 20.16 -4.29
N ASN A 142 -25.27 19.11 -3.56
CA ASN A 142 -24.74 18.80 -2.25
C ASN A 142 -23.55 17.84 -2.25
N PHE A 143 -23.34 17.08 -3.32
CA PHE A 143 -22.24 16.10 -3.40
C PHE A 143 -21.07 16.61 -4.23
N VAL A 144 -19.91 16.05 -3.93
CA VAL A 144 -18.67 16.11 -4.70
C VAL A 144 -18.05 14.72 -4.74
N LEU A 145 -17.19 14.49 -5.74
CA LEU A 145 -16.38 13.27 -5.82
C LEU A 145 -15.01 13.49 -5.18
N ILE A 146 -14.48 12.43 -4.59
CA ILE A 146 -13.09 12.34 -4.15
C ILE A 146 -12.43 11.31 -5.04
N LYS A 147 -11.41 11.74 -5.80
CA LYS A 147 -10.52 10.87 -6.59
C LYS A 147 -9.23 10.67 -5.82
N ILE A 148 -8.80 9.42 -5.60
CA ILE A 148 -7.53 9.11 -4.94
C ILE A 148 -6.66 8.34 -5.93
N VAL A 149 -5.52 8.93 -6.28
CA VAL A 149 -4.49 8.30 -7.10
C VAL A 149 -3.50 7.61 -6.15
N PRO A 150 -3.28 6.30 -6.30
CA PRO A 150 -2.37 5.57 -5.43
C PRO A 150 -0.92 6.00 -5.64
N GLY A 151 -0.16 6.11 -4.56
CA GLY A 151 1.30 6.22 -4.59
C GLY A 151 1.95 4.92 -4.14
N THR A 152 1.36 4.27 -3.13
CA THR A 152 1.79 2.96 -2.65
C THR A 152 0.61 2.09 -2.26
N ILE A 153 0.76 0.78 -2.46
CA ILE A 153 -0.17 -0.24 -1.94
C ILE A 153 0.63 -1.20 -1.07
N GLU A 154 0.27 -1.30 0.20
CA GLU A 154 0.79 -2.27 1.16
C GLU A 154 -0.23 -3.38 1.37
N VAL A 155 0.21 -4.64 1.36
CA VAL A 155 -0.69 -5.80 1.39
C VAL A 155 -0.19 -6.86 2.36
N VAL A 156 -1.07 -7.27 3.27
CA VAL A 156 -0.98 -8.56 3.96
C VAL A 156 -2.15 -9.40 3.46
N ASN A 157 -1.87 -10.60 2.95
CA ASN A 157 -2.89 -11.55 2.53
C ASN A 157 -2.39 -12.97 2.81
N TYR A 158 -2.90 -13.57 3.88
CA TYR A 158 -2.45 -14.88 4.36
C TYR A 158 -2.73 -16.01 3.36
N LYS A 159 -3.81 -15.93 2.59
CA LYS A 159 -4.14 -16.90 1.54
C LYS A 159 -3.09 -16.95 0.44
N HIS A 160 -2.49 -15.79 0.12
CA HIS A 160 -1.43 -15.66 -0.89
C HIS A 160 -0.01 -15.77 -0.30
N GLY A 161 0.12 -16.09 1.00
CA GLY A 161 1.41 -16.13 1.67
C GLY A 161 2.10 -14.77 1.80
N LEU A 162 1.37 -13.65 1.57
CA LEU A 162 1.88 -12.30 1.72
C LEU A 162 1.77 -11.87 3.18
N THR A 163 2.88 -11.98 3.89
CA THR A 163 3.00 -11.61 5.31
C THR A 163 4.12 -10.60 5.49
N ASN A 164 4.22 -10.05 6.68
CA ASN A 164 5.34 -9.18 7.03
C ASN A 164 6.67 -9.94 6.91
N GLU A 165 7.67 -9.27 6.37
CA GLU A 165 9.04 -9.77 6.34
C GLU A 165 9.58 -9.88 7.79
N THR A 166 10.22 -11.01 8.12
CA THR A 166 10.59 -11.33 9.52
C THR A 166 11.62 -10.39 10.13
N LYS A 167 12.50 -9.79 9.33
CA LYS A 167 13.55 -8.89 9.82
C LYS A 167 13.08 -7.44 9.98
N THR A 168 12.34 -6.94 9.00
CA THR A 168 11.90 -5.54 8.95
C THR A 168 10.50 -5.33 9.49
N LEU A 169 9.73 -6.41 9.64
CA LEU A 169 8.31 -6.42 10.00
C LEU A 169 7.43 -5.59 9.05
N ARG A 170 7.92 -5.38 7.82
CA ARG A 170 7.18 -4.64 6.78
C ARG A 170 6.40 -5.59 5.90
N ALA A 171 5.18 -5.23 5.59
CA ALA A 171 4.39 -5.92 4.59
C ALA A 171 4.93 -5.65 3.17
N PRO A 172 4.64 -6.52 2.20
CA PRO A 172 4.93 -6.26 0.79
C PRO A 172 4.29 -4.95 0.31
N ILE A 173 5.07 -4.13 -0.40
CA ILE A 173 4.65 -2.82 -0.92
C ILE A 173 4.86 -2.77 -2.43
N VAL A 174 3.86 -2.22 -3.12
CA VAL A 174 3.96 -1.80 -4.54
C VAL A 174 3.95 -0.28 -4.59
N VAL A 175 4.88 0.30 -5.36
CA VAL A 175 4.96 1.74 -5.66
C VAL A 175 4.46 1.99 -7.08
N PHE A 176 3.66 3.07 -7.28
CA PHE A 176 3.06 3.50 -8.56
C PHE A 176 3.82 4.66 -9.17
#